data_7f85ac6bff4537ef1a7a5795f149aef7
#
_entry.id   7f85ac6bff4537ef1a7a5795f149aef7
#
_cell.length_a   1.000
_cell.length_b   1.000
_cell.length_c   1.000
_cell.angle_alpha   90.00
_cell.angle_beta   90.00
_cell.angle_gamma   90.00
#
_symmetry.space_group_name_H-M   'P 1'
#
loop_
_entity.id
_entity.type
_entity.pdbx_description
1 polymer ?
#
loop_
_entity_poly.entity_id
_entity_poly.type
_entity_poly.pdbx_seq_one_letter_code
_entity_poly.pdbx_strand_id
1 'polypeptide(L)'
;MPQAALPEIATLKDDNGNFIWSANARDGFAGTLLGYPVRWNNRAPLLGSKGDVTLADWSQYMIKDGAGPFVATSEHVKFLQNKTVIKIFWNVDGSPWMTAPIKEENGYEVSPFVGLDVPA
;
A
#
# COMPACT_ATOMS: atom_id res chain seq x y z
N MET A 1 -5.18 0.58 -3.36
CA MET A 1 -6.61 0.19 -3.38
C MET A 1 -6.76 -1.29 -3.77
N PRO A 2 -7.87 -1.98 -3.41
CA PRO A 2 -8.09 -3.38 -3.75
C PRO A 2 -8.37 -3.56 -5.25
N GLN A 3 -7.91 -4.67 -5.82
CA GLN A 3 -8.15 -4.98 -7.24
C GLN A 3 -9.64 -5.22 -7.54
N ALA A 4 -10.39 -5.69 -6.55
CA ALA A 4 -11.84 -5.92 -6.67
C ALA A 4 -12.64 -4.62 -6.92
N ALA A 5 -12.07 -3.45 -6.61
CA ALA A 5 -12.70 -2.15 -6.86
C ALA A 5 -12.59 -1.69 -8.33
N LEU A 6 -11.80 -2.37 -9.17
CA LEU A 6 -11.59 -1.95 -10.55
C LEU A 6 -12.89 -1.77 -11.37
N PRO A 7 -13.87 -2.70 -11.34
CA PRO A 7 -15.09 -2.54 -12.12
C PRO A 7 -15.90 -1.29 -11.72
N GLU A 8 -15.95 -0.99 -10.43
CA GLU A 8 -16.68 0.17 -9.91
C GLU A 8 -15.98 1.48 -10.28
N ILE A 9 -14.66 1.54 -10.10
CA ILE A 9 -13.85 2.72 -10.40
C ILE A 9 -13.81 3.00 -11.91
N ALA A 10 -13.74 1.97 -12.73
CA ALA A 10 -13.73 2.12 -14.19
C ALA A 10 -15.03 2.69 -14.76
N THR A 11 -16.13 2.58 -14.02
CA THR A 11 -17.46 3.10 -14.42
C THR A 11 -17.80 4.45 -13.81
N LEU A 12 -16.97 4.98 -12.90
CA LEU A 12 -17.20 6.28 -12.29
C LEU A 12 -17.15 7.41 -13.32
N LYS A 13 -18.17 8.25 -13.29
CA LYS A 13 -18.31 9.44 -14.14
C LYS A 13 -18.52 10.68 -13.29
N ASP A 14 -18.09 11.80 -13.81
CA ASP A 14 -18.45 13.13 -13.26
C ASP A 14 -19.89 13.52 -13.64
N ASP A 15 -20.37 14.65 -13.12
CA ASP A 15 -21.72 15.19 -13.41
C ASP A 15 -21.89 15.53 -14.91
N ASN A 16 -20.81 15.68 -15.66
CA ASN A 16 -20.81 15.93 -17.11
C ASN A 16 -20.75 14.64 -17.94
N GLY A 17 -20.67 13.47 -17.30
CA GLY A 17 -20.63 12.16 -17.95
C GLY A 17 -19.24 11.71 -18.39
N ASN A 18 -18.15 12.44 -18.04
CA ASN A 18 -16.78 12.05 -18.34
C ASN A 18 -16.29 10.99 -17.35
N PHE A 19 -15.51 10.03 -17.83
CA PHE A 19 -14.89 9.05 -16.94
C PHE A 19 -13.80 9.69 -16.10
N ILE A 20 -13.87 9.47 -14.78
CA ILE A 20 -12.86 9.93 -13.81
C ILE A 20 -11.61 9.03 -13.90
N TRP A 21 -11.82 7.75 -14.24
CA TRP A 21 -10.76 6.78 -14.46
C TRP A 21 -10.19 6.90 -15.87
N SER A 22 -8.88 6.96 -15.97
CA SER A 22 -8.16 6.88 -17.24
C SER A 22 -7.25 5.65 -17.27
N ALA A 23 -7.53 4.73 -18.21
CA ALA A 23 -6.66 3.60 -18.45
C ALA A 23 -5.40 4.06 -19.17
N ASN A 24 -4.23 3.85 -18.58
CA ASN A 24 -2.95 4.20 -19.20
C ASN A 24 -2.14 2.92 -19.47
N ALA A 25 -2.15 2.49 -20.73
CA ALA A 25 -1.43 1.29 -21.17
C ALA A 25 0.09 1.49 -21.30
N ARG A 26 0.56 2.75 -21.27
CA ARG A 26 1.94 3.10 -21.65
C ARG A 26 2.92 3.10 -20.49
N ASP A 27 2.50 3.40 -19.28
CA ASP A 27 3.41 3.72 -18.17
C ASP A 27 3.57 2.61 -17.12
N GLY A 28 3.16 1.37 -17.43
CA GLY A 28 3.28 0.25 -16.48
C GLY A 28 2.41 0.39 -15.22
N PHE A 29 1.58 1.44 -15.14
CA PHE A 29 0.53 1.60 -14.15
C PHE A 29 -0.82 1.18 -14.75
N ALA A 30 -1.64 0.56 -13.95
CA ALA A 30 -2.95 0.07 -14.41
C ALA A 30 -3.96 1.18 -14.74
N GLY A 31 -3.57 2.45 -14.59
CA GLY A 31 -4.37 3.64 -14.88
C GLY A 31 -4.15 4.76 -13.87
N THR A 32 -4.82 5.88 -14.10
CA THR A 32 -4.79 7.05 -13.22
C THR A 32 -6.19 7.38 -12.71
N LEU A 33 -6.29 7.79 -11.48
CA LEU A 33 -7.50 8.31 -10.86
C LEU A 33 -7.23 9.76 -10.43
N LEU A 34 -8.01 10.71 -10.95
CA LEU A 34 -7.81 12.14 -10.69
C LEU A 34 -6.36 12.62 -10.92
N GLY A 35 -5.69 12.06 -11.94
CA GLY A 35 -4.30 12.41 -12.26
C GLY A 35 -3.22 11.67 -11.47
N TYR A 36 -3.60 10.90 -10.44
CA TYR A 36 -2.66 10.12 -9.64
C TYR A 36 -2.56 8.67 -10.13
N PRO A 37 -1.35 8.09 -10.21
CA PRO A 37 -1.16 6.70 -10.62
C PRO A 37 -1.73 5.74 -9.57
N VAL A 38 -2.53 4.78 -10.02
CA VAL A 38 -3.13 3.78 -9.14
C VAL A 38 -2.26 2.54 -9.05
N ARG A 39 -2.05 2.06 -7.81
CA ARG A 39 -1.45 0.76 -7.51
C ARG A 39 -2.51 -0.17 -6.93
N TRP A 40 -2.67 -1.32 -7.56
CA TRP A 40 -3.57 -2.37 -7.07
C TRP A 40 -2.87 -3.23 -6.04
N ASN A 41 -3.57 -3.53 -4.95
CA ASN A 41 -3.04 -4.37 -3.87
C ASN A 41 -4.13 -5.29 -3.33
N ASN A 42 -3.94 -6.59 -3.46
CA ASN A 42 -4.89 -7.59 -2.98
C ASN A 42 -4.95 -7.72 -1.45
N ARG A 43 -4.06 -7.04 -0.73
CA ARG A 43 -4.06 -6.98 0.73
C ARG A 43 -4.80 -5.76 1.28
N ALA A 44 -5.24 -4.85 0.42
CA ALA A 44 -6.07 -3.73 0.84
C ALA A 44 -7.48 -4.26 1.18
N PRO A 45 -8.18 -3.64 2.16
CA PRO A 45 -9.55 -4.01 2.49
C PRO A 45 -10.49 -3.80 1.30
N LEU A 46 -11.66 -4.43 1.35
CA LEU A 46 -12.68 -4.28 0.31
C LEU A 46 -13.22 -2.85 0.29
N LEU A 47 -13.73 -2.45 -0.87
CA LEU A 47 -14.35 -1.14 -1.05
C LEU A 47 -15.49 -0.93 -0.04
N GLY A 48 -15.59 0.26 0.54
CA GLY A 48 -16.51 0.57 1.63
C GLY A 48 -15.98 0.31 3.03
N SER A 49 -14.71 -0.12 3.16
CA SER A 49 -14.04 -0.28 4.45
C SER A 49 -12.98 0.80 4.64
N LYS A 50 -12.73 1.22 5.88
CA LYS A 50 -11.69 2.22 6.19
C LYS A 50 -10.33 1.84 5.59
N GLY A 51 -9.77 2.76 4.79
CA GLY A 51 -8.45 2.59 4.18
C GLY A 51 -8.44 1.74 2.90
N ASP A 52 -9.60 1.48 2.30
CA ASP A 52 -9.73 0.80 1.01
C ASP A 52 -9.05 1.58 -0.13
N VAL A 53 -9.25 2.90 -0.16
CA VAL A 53 -8.55 3.81 -1.04
C VAL A 53 -7.63 4.69 -0.20
N THR A 54 -6.34 4.61 -0.48
CA THR A 54 -5.32 5.37 0.24
C THR A 54 -4.46 6.13 -0.76
N LEU A 55 -4.35 7.44 -0.58
CA LEU A 55 -3.37 8.28 -1.23
C LEU A 55 -2.14 8.36 -0.33
N ALA A 56 -0.98 7.98 -0.85
CA ALA A 56 0.24 7.92 -0.05
C ALA A 56 1.43 8.48 -0.82
N ASP A 57 2.17 9.36 -0.20
CA ASP A 57 3.51 9.77 -0.62
C ASP A 57 4.55 8.90 0.09
N TRP A 58 5.03 7.88 -0.62
CA TRP A 58 6.01 6.92 -0.08
C TRP A 58 7.39 7.52 0.15
N SER A 59 7.68 8.72 -0.35
CA SER A 59 8.93 9.43 -0.05
C SER A 59 9.04 9.81 1.44
N GLN A 60 7.89 9.90 2.11
CA GLN A 60 7.77 10.22 3.54
C GLN A 60 7.68 8.97 4.44
N TYR A 61 7.98 7.79 3.89
CA TYR A 61 8.01 6.55 4.65
C TYR A 61 9.44 6.03 4.78
N MET A 62 9.92 5.95 6.01
CA MET A 62 11.25 5.42 6.29
C MET A 62 11.20 3.91 6.47
N ILE A 63 12.12 3.22 5.83
CA ILE A 63 12.37 1.80 6.06
C ILE A 63 13.77 1.67 6.67
N LYS A 64 13.85 1.08 7.84
CA LYS A 64 15.09 0.69 8.47
C LYS A 64 15.32 -0.79 8.20
N ASP A 65 16.35 -1.05 7.42
CA ASP A 65 16.81 -2.40 7.16
C ASP A 65 17.91 -2.76 8.18
N GLY A 66 17.72 -3.87 8.87
CA GLY A 66 18.76 -4.44 9.74
C GLY A 66 19.86 -5.09 8.91
N ALA A 67 20.85 -5.66 9.57
CA ALA A 67 21.85 -6.46 8.88
C ALA A 67 21.15 -7.59 8.09
N GLY A 68 21.42 -7.72 6.80
CA GLY A 68 20.74 -8.51 5.77
C GLY A 68 20.21 -9.90 6.16
N PRO A 69 19.74 -10.70 5.23
CA PRO A 69 19.17 -11.99 5.56
C PRO A 69 20.23 -12.91 6.19
N PHE A 70 19.94 -13.37 7.42
CA PHE A 70 20.74 -14.37 8.10
C PHE A 70 20.22 -15.77 7.76
N VAL A 71 21.13 -16.63 7.31
CA VAL A 71 20.83 -18.02 7.00
C VAL A 71 21.52 -18.90 8.04
N ALA A 72 20.75 -19.74 8.72
CA ALA A 72 21.24 -20.74 9.63
C ALA A 72 20.70 -22.13 9.25
N THR A 73 21.55 -23.14 9.32
CA THR A 73 21.17 -24.52 9.07
C THR A 73 21.27 -25.34 10.35
N SER A 74 20.37 -26.28 10.51
CA SER A 74 20.41 -27.22 11.64
C SER A 74 19.98 -28.62 11.18
N GLU A 75 20.81 -29.60 11.47
CA GLU A 75 20.54 -31.00 11.24
C GLU A 75 19.88 -31.68 12.47
N HIS A 76 19.98 -31.03 13.63
CA HIS A 76 19.55 -31.63 14.89
C HIS A 76 18.03 -31.56 15.13
N VAL A 77 17.37 -30.51 14.61
CA VAL A 77 15.94 -30.23 14.90
C VAL A 77 15.02 -31.34 14.36
N LYS A 78 15.38 -31.96 13.23
CA LYS A 78 14.62 -33.06 12.61
C LYS A 78 15.51 -34.28 12.28
N PHE A 79 16.44 -34.58 13.16
CA PHE A 79 17.40 -35.68 12.99
C PHE A 79 16.70 -37.03 12.71
N LEU A 80 15.66 -37.37 13.47
CA LEU A 80 14.89 -38.63 13.29
C LEU A 80 14.16 -38.73 11.94
N GLN A 81 14.01 -37.62 11.22
CA GLN A 81 13.33 -37.57 9.91
C GLN A 81 14.30 -37.45 8.74
N ASN A 82 15.62 -37.49 9.00
CA ASN A 82 16.67 -37.23 8.00
C ASN A 82 16.46 -35.93 7.20
N LYS A 83 16.04 -34.84 7.90
CA LYS A 83 15.78 -33.54 7.28
C LYS A 83 16.64 -32.45 7.90
N THR A 84 17.28 -31.67 7.04
CA THR A 84 17.98 -30.43 7.42
C THR A 84 16.99 -29.28 7.44
N VAL A 85 16.97 -28.50 8.53
CA VAL A 85 16.14 -27.30 8.65
C VAL A 85 16.99 -26.09 8.31
N ILE A 86 16.51 -25.28 7.35
CA ILE A 86 17.11 -24.00 7.00
C ILE A 86 16.22 -22.89 7.58
N LYS A 87 16.82 -22.03 8.40
CA LYS A 87 16.18 -20.84 8.95
C LYS A 87 16.73 -19.62 8.24
N ILE A 88 15.82 -18.84 7.63
CA ILE A 88 16.16 -17.54 7.05
C ILE A 88 15.39 -16.51 7.86
N PHE A 89 16.09 -15.49 8.38
CA PHE A 89 15.43 -14.38 9.05
C PHE A 89 16.04 -13.05 8.64
N TRP A 90 15.20 -12.06 8.61
CA TRP A 90 15.55 -10.71 8.22
C TRP A 90 14.83 -9.72 9.15
N ASN A 91 15.56 -8.74 9.64
CA ASN A 91 15.01 -7.69 10.49
C ASN A 91 14.79 -6.45 9.65
N VAL A 92 13.53 -6.11 9.45
CA VAL A 92 13.11 -4.89 8.76
C VAL A 92 12.02 -4.21 9.59
N ASP A 93 12.08 -2.92 9.69
CA ASP A 93 11.07 -2.10 10.34
C ASP A 93 10.80 -0.86 9.49
N GLY A 94 9.60 -0.30 9.59
CA GLY A 94 9.23 0.87 8.81
C GLY A 94 8.22 1.73 9.55
N SER A 95 8.40 3.04 9.43
CA SER A 95 7.54 4.03 10.04
C SER A 95 7.41 5.26 9.14
N PRO A 96 6.24 5.90 9.09
CA PRO A 96 6.12 7.21 8.48
C PRO A 96 7.02 8.22 9.20
N TRP A 97 7.65 9.11 8.43
CA TRP A 97 8.48 10.18 8.99
C TRP A 97 7.65 11.12 9.85
N MET A 98 6.44 11.43 9.40
CA MET A 98 5.52 12.30 10.10
C MET A 98 4.56 11.47 10.94
N THR A 99 4.49 11.78 12.24
CA THR A 99 3.62 11.10 13.21
C THR A 99 2.28 11.80 13.40
N ALA A 100 2.14 13.02 12.89
CA ALA A 100 0.91 13.82 12.95
C ALA A 100 0.77 14.66 11.69
N PRO A 101 -0.46 15.03 11.29
CA PRO A 101 -0.66 15.96 10.19
C PRO A 101 -0.10 17.36 10.51
N ILE A 102 0.33 18.05 9.45
CA ILE A 102 0.74 19.45 9.55
C ILE A 102 -0.52 20.31 9.54
N LYS A 103 -0.62 21.23 10.49
CA LYS A 103 -1.66 22.26 10.51
C LYS A 103 -1.15 23.52 9.80
N GLU A 104 -1.86 23.91 8.77
CA GLU A 104 -1.60 25.16 8.07
C GLU A 104 -2.22 26.36 8.82
N GLU A 105 -1.76 27.57 8.53
CA GLU A 105 -2.28 28.79 9.15
C GLU A 105 -3.78 29.02 8.91
N ASN A 106 -4.31 28.52 7.79
CA ASN A 106 -5.72 28.58 7.42
C ASN A 106 -6.57 27.49 8.11
N GLY A 107 -5.98 26.64 8.96
CA GLY A 107 -6.66 25.61 9.73
C GLY A 107 -6.82 24.27 9.01
N TYR A 108 -6.35 24.14 7.76
CA TYR A 108 -6.35 22.84 7.08
C TYR A 108 -5.25 21.92 7.63
N GLU A 109 -5.56 20.64 7.67
CA GLU A 109 -4.60 19.59 8.03
C GLU A 109 -4.13 18.86 6.77
N VAL A 110 -2.81 18.82 6.58
CA VAL A 110 -2.15 18.16 5.44
C VAL A 110 -1.34 16.97 5.93
N SER A 111 -1.53 15.82 5.30
CA SER A 111 -0.78 14.60 5.61
C SER A 111 -0.31 13.92 4.33
N PRO A 112 0.91 13.35 4.32
CA PRO A 112 1.39 12.54 3.20
C PRO A 112 0.64 11.22 3.05
N PHE A 113 -0.14 10.81 4.06
CA PHE A 113 -0.93 9.58 4.05
C PHE A 113 -2.39 9.92 4.37
N VAL A 114 -3.26 9.74 3.39
CA VAL A 114 -4.69 10.00 3.52
C VAL A 114 -5.45 8.77 3.05
N GLY A 115 -6.32 8.25 3.90
CA GLY A 115 -7.22 7.16 3.58
C GLY A 115 -8.67 7.64 3.55
N LEU A 116 -9.49 7.04 2.70
CA LEU A 116 -10.93 7.23 2.79
C LEU A 116 -11.46 6.56 4.07
N ASP A 117 -12.37 7.26 4.72
CA ASP A 117 -13.12 6.71 5.84
C ASP A 117 -14.42 6.05 5.36
N VAL A 118 -15.08 5.29 6.22
CA VAL A 118 -16.34 4.64 5.91
C VAL A 118 -17.41 5.75 5.76
N PRO A 119 -18.24 5.71 4.70
CA PRO A 119 -19.35 6.63 4.60
C PRO A 119 -20.29 6.46 5.80
N ALA A 120 -20.70 7.58 6.37
CA ALA A 120 -21.61 7.63 7.50
C ALA A 120 -23.02 7.14 7.13
#